data_521cfc3462ec46ad61820c00a7801fda
#
_entry.id   521cfc3462ec46ad61820c00a7801fda
#
_cell.length_a   1.000
_cell.length_b   1.000
_cell.length_c   1.000
_cell.angle_alpha   90.00
_cell.angle_beta   90.00
_cell.angle_gamma   90.00
#
_symmetry.space_group_name_H-M   'P 1'
#
loop_
_entity.id
_entity.type
_entity.pdbx_description
1 polymer ?
#
loop_
_entity_poly.entity_id
_entity_poly.type
_entity_poly.pdbx_seq_one_letter_code
_entity_poly.pdbx_strand_id
1 'polypeptide(L)'
;MAKYDIPTAAFETFEDYEAALEYVKKGSFPVVLKYDGLAAGKGVVIPETLEEADATLKDMLLDDKFGKGKVVVEEVLTGPEFSFMCFVDGTDVYPMTLSQDHKRAYEGDKGPNTGGMGAYSPVPLITDEDLEFSLEKVMKPTAAAMVAEGCPFTGVLYGGLMKTPQGPKVIEFNCRFGDPETEVVLPRLASDIYDIFSAVADHSPMPQIEWKKEVTMGFVMASKGYPGDYEKGYEIKGLDKLPEDIRVYHMGTSVKDGKYYTAGGRVLMVTGFGENLQEAHDKALAAVESIECDNLFYRRDIGWRVL
;
A
#
# COMPACT_ATOMS: atom_id res chain seq x y z
N MET A 1 -10.41 11.49 -12.10
CA MET A 1 -11.39 10.39 -11.93
C MET A 1 -12.79 10.84 -12.31
N ALA A 2 -13.36 11.89 -11.76
CA ALA A 2 -14.74 12.34 -12.05
C ALA A 2 -15.04 12.55 -13.57
N LYS A 3 -14.10 13.12 -14.34
CA LYS A 3 -14.24 13.32 -15.80
C LYS A 3 -14.42 12.02 -16.61
N TYR A 4 -13.96 10.89 -16.07
CA TYR A 4 -13.96 9.58 -16.73
C TYR A 4 -14.79 8.53 -15.99
N ASP A 5 -15.66 8.96 -15.07
CA ASP A 5 -16.53 8.11 -14.26
C ASP A 5 -15.80 6.97 -13.53
N ILE A 6 -14.54 7.21 -13.13
CA ILE A 6 -13.75 6.25 -12.34
C ILE A 6 -14.24 6.32 -10.88
N PRO A 7 -14.74 5.19 -10.31
CA PRO A 7 -15.32 5.16 -8.97
C PRO A 7 -14.29 5.58 -7.89
N THR A 8 -14.61 6.62 -7.14
CA THR A 8 -13.82 7.11 -5.99
C THR A 8 -14.74 7.72 -4.94
N ALA A 9 -14.20 8.17 -3.83
CA ALA A 9 -14.90 8.92 -2.80
C ALA A 9 -15.51 10.21 -3.38
N ALA A 10 -16.65 10.64 -2.87
CA ALA A 10 -17.13 11.98 -3.14
C ALA A 10 -16.16 13.00 -2.55
N PHE A 11 -15.84 14.04 -3.29
CA PHE A 11 -14.81 15.00 -2.87
C PHE A 11 -15.09 16.43 -3.35
N GLU A 12 -14.50 17.38 -2.62
CA GLU A 12 -14.38 18.79 -3.03
C GLU A 12 -12.97 19.29 -2.74
N THR A 13 -12.52 20.27 -3.51
CA THR A 13 -11.16 20.81 -3.40
C THR A 13 -11.19 22.28 -3.00
N PHE A 14 -10.35 22.65 -2.03
CA PHE A 14 -10.30 23.99 -1.45
C PHE A 14 -8.88 24.56 -1.44
N GLU A 15 -8.76 25.84 -1.77
CA GLU A 15 -7.57 26.67 -1.57
C GLU A 15 -7.75 27.64 -0.38
N ASP A 16 -9.00 27.87 0.00
CA ASP A 16 -9.38 28.79 1.08
C ASP A 16 -9.79 28.01 2.34
N TYR A 17 -9.18 28.36 3.46
CA TYR A 17 -9.41 27.71 4.74
C TYR A 17 -10.85 27.85 5.23
N GLU A 18 -11.43 29.07 5.17
CA GLU A 18 -12.78 29.33 5.68
C GLU A 18 -13.83 28.55 4.89
N ALA A 19 -13.67 28.48 3.56
CA ALA A 19 -14.54 27.71 2.69
C ALA A 19 -14.43 26.21 2.97
N ALA A 20 -13.23 25.68 3.18
CA ALA A 20 -13.01 24.28 3.55
C ALA A 20 -13.66 23.94 4.90
N LEU A 21 -13.45 24.79 5.90
CA LEU A 21 -14.00 24.59 7.25
C LEU A 21 -15.54 24.67 7.24
N GLU A 22 -16.13 25.59 6.47
CA GLU A 22 -17.58 25.70 6.33
C GLU A 22 -18.16 24.45 5.66
N TYR A 23 -17.50 23.93 4.62
CA TYR A 23 -17.88 22.68 3.96
C TYR A 23 -17.87 21.50 4.92
N VAL A 24 -16.81 21.32 5.71
CA VAL A 24 -16.70 20.26 6.71
C VAL A 24 -17.79 20.39 7.78
N LYS A 25 -18.08 21.60 8.26
CA LYS A 25 -19.13 21.86 9.27
C LYS A 25 -20.56 21.58 8.76
N LYS A 26 -20.81 21.78 7.47
CA LYS A 26 -22.13 21.59 6.85
C LYS A 26 -22.33 20.17 6.32
N GLY A 27 -21.24 19.47 6.04
CA GLY A 27 -21.24 18.15 5.42
C GLY A 27 -21.43 16.99 6.41
N SER A 28 -21.32 15.78 5.89
CA SER A 28 -21.32 14.55 6.70
C SER A 28 -19.91 14.32 7.27
N PHE A 29 -19.79 14.40 8.58
CA PHE A 29 -18.58 14.04 9.32
C PHE A 29 -18.64 12.55 9.74
N PRO A 30 -17.54 11.76 9.74
CA PRO A 30 -16.15 12.15 9.50
C PRO A 30 -15.78 12.34 8.01
N VAL A 31 -14.66 13.02 7.77
CA VAL A 31 -14.10 13.30 6.43
C VAL A 31 -12.65 12.85 6.35
N VAL A 32 -12.13 12.69 5.12
CA VAL A 32 -10.69 12.56 4.87
C VAL A 32 -10.18 13.89 4.32
N LEU A 33 -9.13 14.42 4.95
CA LEU A 33 -8.43 15.63 4.49
C LEU A 33 -7.13 15.21 3.84
N LYS A 34 -6.95 15.54 2.54
CA LYS A 34 -5.75 15.22 1.78
C LYS A 34 -5.11 16.50 1.26
N TYR A 35 -3.86 16.75 1.63
CA TYR A 35 -3.09 17.86 1.06
C TYR A 35 -2.68 17.51 -0.38
N ASP A 36 -3.03 18.37 -1.33
CA ASP A 36 -2.66 18.23 -2.75
C ASP A 36 -1.26 18.81 -2.99
N GLY A 37 -0.25 18.01 -2.66
CA GLY A 37 1.16 18.37 -2.79
C GLY A 37 2.09 17.36 -2.14
N LEU A 38 3.39 17.67 -2.15
CA LEU A 38 4.41 16.81 -1.56
C LEU A 38 4.35 16.86 -0.02
N ALA A 39 3.88 15.80 0.60
CA ALA A 39 3.74 15.69 2.05
C ALA A 39 4.44 14.45 2.65
N ALA A 40 5.24 13.72 1.86
CA ALA A 40 5.99 12.53 2.29
C ALA A 40 5.14 11.50 3.08
N GLY A 41 3.90 11.25 2.61
CA GLY A 41 2.96 10.32 3.25
C GLY A 41 2.25 10.88 4.50
N LYS A 42 2.48 12.15 4.86
CA LYS A 42 1.88 12.80 6.06
C LYS A 42 0.72 13.74 5.71
N GLY A 43 0.37 13.86 4.44
CA GLY A 43 -0.66 14.77 3.95
C GLY A 43 -2.08 14.21 3.99
N VAL A 44 -2.32 13.04 4.57
CA VAL A 44 -3.66 12.43 4.69
C VAL A 44 -4.02 12.31 6.17
N VAL A 45 -5.12 12.94 6.56
CA VAL A 45 -5.63 12.93 7.94
C VAL A 45 -7.11 12.58 7.92
N ILE A 46 -7.53 11.70 8.80
CA ILE A 46 -8.94 11.40 9.09
C ILE A 46 -9.21 11.91 10.50
N PRO A 47 -9.68 13.15 10.65
CA PRO A 47 -9.91 13.73 11.97
C PRO A 47 -11.08 13.04 12.66
N GLU A 48 -10.97 12.83 13.97
CA GLU A 48 -12.02 12.21 14.78
C GLU A 48 -13.02 13.25 15.32
N THR A 49 -12.62 14.52 15.35
CA THR A 49 -13.44 15.64 15.82
C THR A 49 -13.38 16.83 14.86
N LEU A 50 -14.37 17.74 14.97
CA LEU A 50 -14.36 18.98 14.20
C LEU A 50 -13.21 19.91 14.59
N GLU A 51 -12.77 19.86 15.85
CA GLU A 51 -11.62 20.62 16.35
C GLU A 51 -10.32 20.12 15.71
N GLU A 52 -10.16 18.81 15.55
CA GLU A 52 -9.02 18.23 14.82
C GLU A 52 -9.07 18.55 13.33
N ALA A 53 -10.27 18.55 12.73
CA ALA A 53 -10.43 18.95 11.33
C ALA A 53 -10.05 20.42 11.12
N ASP A 54 -10.48 21.30 12.01
CA ASP A 54 -10.13 22.72 12.03
C ASP A 54 -8.60 22.92 12.13
N ALA A 55 -7.96 22.27 13.10
CA ALA A 55 -6.51 22.34 13.30
C ALA A 55 -5.75 21.81 12.07
N THR A 56 -6.20 20.69 11.49
CA THR A 56 -5.59 20.11 10.29
C THR A 56 -5.71 21.03 9.07
N LEU A 57 -6.88 21.64 8.87
CA LEU A 57 -7.10 22.59 7.76
C LEU A 57 -6.23 23.84 7.93
N LYS A 58 -6.02 24.34 9.17
CA LYS A 58 -5.08 25.44 9.44
C LYS A 58 -3.65 25.07 9.09
N ASP A 59 -3.18 23.92 9.55
CA ASP A 59 -1.84 23.38 9.23
C ASP A 59 -1.61 23.30 7.72
N MET A 60 -2.63 22.88 6.96
CA MET A 60 -2.53 22.64 5.51
C MET A 60 -2.71 23.90 4.66
N LEU A 61 -3.56 24.86 5.07
CA LEU A 61 -3.97 25.99 4.22
C LEU A 61 -3.52 27.36 4.74
N LEU A 62 -3.19 27.51 6.03
CA LEU A 62 -2.74 28.77 6.61
C LEU A 62 -1.28 28.76 7.02
N ASP A 63 -0.82 27.68 7.66
CA ASP A 63 0.53 27.62 8.24
C ASP A 63 1.57 27.09 7.25
N ASP A 64 1.15 26.83 6.00
CA ASP A 64 2.01 26.34 4.91
C ASP A 64 2.90 25.15 5.33
N LYS A 65 2.45 24.29 6.26
CA LYS A 65 3.22 23.17 6.82
C LYS A 65 3.79 22.24 5.76
N PHE A 66 3.09 22.11 4.64
CA PHE A 66 3.52 21.32 3.48
C PHE A 66 3.85 22.22 2.26
N GLY A 67 3.81 23.56 2.41
CA GLY A 67 3.90 24.54 1.35
C GLY A 67 2.53 25.04 0.91
N LYS A 68 2.49 25.94 -0.12
CA LYS A 68 1.24 26.43 -0.68
C LYS A 68 0.61 25.36 -1.56
N GLY A 69 -0.61 24.96 -1.24
CA GLY A 69 -1.33 23.91 -1.96
C GLY A 69 -2.83 23.98 -1.74
N LYS A 70 -3.50 22.93 -2.13
CA LYS A 70 -4.94 22.71 -1.96
C LYS A 70 -5.19 21.59 -0.96
N VAL A 71 -6.39 21.57 -0.43
CA VAL A 71 -6.88 20.43 0.36
C VAL A 71 -8.05 19.80 -0.39
N VAL A 72 -7.99 18.48 -0.55
CA VAL A 72 -9.11 17.65 -1.01
C VAL A 72 -9.82 17.15 0.23
N VAL A 73 -11.11 17.44 0.35
CA VAL A 73 -11.99 16.95 1.41
C VAL A 73 -12.83 15.82 0.83
N GLU A 74 -12.68 14.61 1.34
CA GLU A 74 -13.35 13.41 0.83
C GLU A 74 -14.30 12.80 1.86
N GLU A 75 -15.34 12.09 1.39
CA GLU A 75 -16.10 11.16 2.23
C GLU A 75 -15.20 10.04 2.75
N VAL A 76 -15.46 9.55 3.95
CA VAL A 76 -14.79 8.36 4.47
C VAL A 76 -15.40 7.12 3.85
N LEU A 77 -14.62 6.40 3.06
CA LEU A 77 -15.02 5.09 2.56
C LEU A 77 -14.92 4.05 3.68
N THR A 78 -15.83 3.07 3.66
CA THR A 78 -15.85 1.98 4.63
C THR A 78 -15.86 0.63 3.95
N GLY A 79 -15.06 -0.31 4.45
CA GLY A 79 -14.92 -1.66 3.92
C GLY A 79 -13.48 -2.16 4.03
N PRO A 80 -13.18 -3.38 3.56
CA PRO A 80 -11.82 -3.86 3.45
C PRO A 80 -11.07 -3.13 2.33
N GLU A 81 -9.90 -2.62 2.66
CA GLU A 81 -8.95 -2.06 1.70
C GLU A 81 -8.16 -3.19 1.04
N PHE A 82 -7.81 -3.04 -0.23
CA PHE A 82 -6.95 -3.98 -0.94
C PHE A 82 -6.13 -3.26 -2.00
N SER A 83 -5.01 -3.89 -2.37
CA SER A 83 -4.05 -3.38 -3.33
C SER A 83 -4.15 -4.15 -4.64
N PHE A 84 -4.34 -3.43 -5.74
CA PHE A 84 -4.45 -3.98 -7.08
C PHE A 84 -3.39 -3.36 -7.99
N MET A 85 -2.32 -4.08 -8.24
CA MET A 85 -1.25 -3.66 -9.16
C MET A 85 -1.48 -4.25 -10.55
N CYS A 86 -1.15 -3.46 -11.57
CA CYS A 86 -1.19 -3.90 -12.97
C CYS A 86 0.07 -3.45 -13.69
N PHE A 87 0.57 -4.25 -14.63
CA PHE A 87 1.46 -3.75 -15.68
C PHE A 87 0.61 -2.99 -16.68
N VAL A 88 1.08 -1.84 -17.12
CA VAL A 88 0.36 -0.96 -18.04
C VAL A 88 1.30 -0.53 -19.17
N ASP A 89 0.76 -0.57 -20.40
CA ASP A 89 1.39 0.00 -21.56
C ASP A 89 0.34 0.76 -22.39
N GLY A 90 0.32 2.07 -22.21
CA GLY A 90 -0.70 2.92 -22.82
C GLY A 90 -2.11 2.54 -22.34
N THR A 91 -2.94 1.97 -23.20
CA THR A 91 -4.30 1.51 -22.88
C THR A 91 -4.35 0.06 -22.40
N ASP A 92 -3.29 -0.70 -22.63
CA ASP A 92 -3.24 -2.11 -22.28
C ASP A 92 -2.92 -2.31 -20.80
N VAL A 93 -3.73 -3.10 -20.11
CA VAL A 93 -3.65 -3.31 -18.65
C VAL A 93 -3.60 -4.80 -18.36
N TYR A 94 -2.55 -5.24 -17.70
CA TYR A 94 -2.28 -6.64 -17.35
C TYR A 94 -2.28 -6.81 -15.83
N PRO A 95 -3.33 -7.41 -15.24
CA PRO A 95 -3.50 -7.49 -13.81
C PRO A 95 -2.52 -8.44 -13.13
N MET A 96 -2.07 -8.06 -11.94
CA MET A 96 -1.37 -8.93 -11.00
C MET A 96 -2.37 -9.56 -10.03
N THR A 97 -1.94 -10.57 -9.27
CA THR A 97 -2.72 -11.08 -8.13
C THR A 97 -2.91 -10.01 -7.06
N LEU A 98 -4.06 -10.03 -6.40
CA LEU A 98 -4.36 -9.06 -5.34
C LEU A 98 -3.50 -9.26 -4.10
N SER A 99 -3.30 -8.18 -3.36
CA SER A 99 -2.70 -8.19 -2.02
C SER A 99 -3.45 -7.27 -1.07
N GLN A 100 -3.28 -7.51 0.22
CA GLN A 100 -3.75 -6.60 1.26
C GLN A 100 -2.62 -6.33 2.24
N ASP A 101 -2.37 -5.04 2.51
CA ASP A 101 -1.41 -4.60 3.51
C ASP A 101 -2.07 -4.27 4.86
N HIS A 102 -1.24 -4.06 5.88
CA HIS A 102 -1.63 -3.65 7.23
C HIS A 102 -0.95 -2.32 7.56
N LYS A 103 -1.67 -1.22 7.38
CA LYS A 103 -1.10 0.14 7.44
C LYS A 103 -0.81 0.64 8.87
N ARG A 104 -1.55 0.17 9.88
CA ARG A 104 -1.37 0.62 11.25
C ARG A 104 -0.14 -0.01 11.91
N ALA A 105 0.58 0.79 12.72
CA ALA A 105 1.85 0.40 13.32
C ALA A 105 1.74 -0.77 14.30
N TYR A 106 0.62 -0.91 15.03
CA TYR A 106 0.47 -1.84 16.14
C TYR A 106 -0.70 -2.80 15.93
N GLU A 107 -0.66 -3.93 16.67
CA GLU A 107 -1.69 -4.96 16.67
C GLU A 107 -3.09 -4.39 16.95
N GLY A 108 -4.11 -5.04 16.37
CA GLY A 108 -5.49 -4.59 16.44
C GLY A 108 -5.77 -3.31 15.64
N ASP A 109 -4.97 -3.04 14.61
CA ASP A 109 -5.02 -1.85 13.75
C ASP A 109 -4.97 -0.55 14.57
N LYS A 110 -4.04 -0.48 15.53
CA LYS A 110 -3.82 0.68 16.39
C LYS A 110 -2.57 1.46 16.02
N GLY A 111 -2.48 2.68 16.58
CA GLY A 111 -1.34 3.57 16.36
C GLY A 111 -1.41 4.32 15.04
N PRO A 112 -0.32 5.01 14.64
CA PRO A 112 -0.27 5.80 13.42
C PRO A 112 -0.27 4.94 12.15
N ASN A 113 -0.65 5.55 11.03
CA ASN A 113 -0.43 4.97 9.71
C ASN A 113 1.06 4.86 9.40
N THR A 114 1.43 3.82 8.67
CA THR A 114 2.81 3.52 8.24
C THR A 114 2.84 3.28 6.73
N GLY A 115 3.99 2.93 6.20
CA GLY A 115 4.12 2.42 4.83
C GLY A 115 3.62 0.99 4.65
N GLY A 116 3.13 0.33 5.71
CA GLY A 116 2.70 -1.08 5.76
C GLY A 116 3.58 -1.90 6.68
N MET A 117 2.94 -2.68 7.57
CA MET A 117 3.59 -3.54 8.58
C MET A 117 3.58 -5.02 8.19
N GLY A 118 3.07 -5.32 7.02
CA GLY A 118 2.98 -6.66 6.45
C GLY A 118 1.85 -6.75 5.44
N ALA A 119 1.89 -7.80 4.64
CA ALA A 119 0.90 -8.03 3.59
C ALA A 119 0.69 -9.52 3.33
N TYR A 120 -0.36 -9.85 2.60
CA TYR A 120 -0.61 -11.20 2.11
C TYR A 120 -1.24 -11.19 0.71
N SER A 121 -1.10 -12.31 0.01
CA SER A 121 -1.69 -12.57 -1.31
C SER A 121 -2.02 -14.07 -1.44
N PRO A 122 -3.20 -14.44 -1.97
CA PRO A 122 -4.30 -13.60 -2.48
C PRO A 122 -5.14 -12.98 -1.36
N VAL A 123 -6.21 -12.24 -1.73
CA VAL A 123 -7.13 -11.60 -0.80
C VAL A 123 -8.53 -12.25 -0.90
N PRO A 124 -8.85 -13.26 -0.07
CA PRO A 124 -10.12 -13.99 -0.17
C PRO A 124 -11.38 -13.13 0.09
N LEU A 125 -11.21 -11.98 0.72
CA LEU A 125 -12.30 -11.03 0.98
C LEU A 125 -12.82 -10.34 -0.30
N ILE A 126 -12.04 -10.36 -1.38
CA ILE A 126 -12.35 -9.75 -2.66
C ILE A 126 -12.80 -10.85 -3.61
N THR A 127 -14.02 -10.75 -4.11
CA THR A 127 -14.62 -11.73 -5.02
C THR A 127 -14.11 -11.54 -6.45
N ASP A 128 -14.30 -12.55 -7.30
CA ASP A 128 -13.97 -12.44 -8.74
C ASP A 128 -14.77 -11.29 -9.39
N GLU A 129 -15.99 -11.03 -8.95
CA GLU A 129 -16.81 -9.90 -9.42
C GLU A 129 -16.21 -8.56 -9.02
N ASP A 130 -15.70 -8.41 -7.77
CA ASP A 130 -15.00 -7.20 -7.32
C ASP A 130 -13.70 -6.99 -8.12
N LEU A 131 -12.98 -8.08 -8.41
CA LEU A 131 -11.74 -8.03 -9.22
C LEU A 131 -12.05 -7.59 -10.65
N GLU A 132 -13.03 -8.21 -11.29
CA GLU A 132 -13.46 -7.84 -12.65
C GLU A 132 -13.95 -6.38 -12.69
N PHE A 133 -14.77 -5.98 -11.72
CA PHE A 133 -15.21 -4.57 -11.60
C PHE A 133 -14.01 -3.62 -11.46
N SER A 134 -13.05 -3.95 -10.60
CA SER A 134 -11.85 -3.13 -10.39
C SER A 134 -11.02 -3.01 -11.67
N LEU A 135 -10.89 -4.09 -12.43
CA LEU A 135 -10.18 -4.07 -13.70
C LEU A 135 -10.92 -3.24 -14.75
N GLU A 136 -12.22 -3.50 -14.95
CA GLU A 136 -13.01 -2.92 -16.05
C GLU A 136 -13.51 -1.50 -15.76
N LYS A 137 -13.72 -1.13 -14.50
CA LYS A 137 -14.26 0.18 -14.11
C LYS A 137 -13.23 1.12 -13.48
N VAL A 138 -12.07 0.59 -13.06
CA VAL A 138 -11.03 1.40 -12.42
C VAL A 138 -9.74 1.39 -13.24
N MET A 139 -9.07 0.23 -13.35
CA MET A 139 -7.69 0.20 -13.88
C MET A 139 -7.64 0.51 -15.38
N LYS A 140 -8.47 -0.15 -16.21
CA LYS A 140 -8.53 0.10 -17.66
C LYS A 140 -9.01 1.52 -17.99
N PRO A 141 -10.09 2.05 -17.38
CA PRO A 141 -10.49 3.43 -17.61
C PRO A 141 -9.43 4.45 -17.19
N THR A 142 -8.67 4.17 -16.11
CA THR A 142 -7.56 5.05 -15.70
C THR A 142 -6.47 5.09 -16.76
N ALA A 143 -6.03 3.94 -17.26
CA ALA A 143 -5.02 3.88 -18.32
C ALA A 143 -5.49 4.59 -19.60
N ALA A 144 -6.73 4.34 -20.03
CA ALA A 144 -7.33 5.00 -21.19
C ALA A 144 -7.47 6.53 -20.98
N ALA A 145 -7.83 6.97 -19.76
CA ALA A 145 -7.92 8.40 -19.42
C ALA A 145 -6.56 9.09 -19.53
N MET A 146 -5.47 8.45 -19.07
CA MET A 146 -4.11 9.00 -19.19
C MET A 146 -3.72 9.22 -20.66
N VAL A 147 -4.06 8.26 -21.55
CA VAL A 147 -3.84 8.41 -23.00
C VAL A 147 -4.68 9.57 -23.55
N ALA A 148 -5.96 9.66 -23.18
CA ALA A 148 -6.86 10.72 -23.64
C ALA A 148 -6.43 12.12 -23.16
N GLU A 149 -5.78 12.24 -22.01
CA GLU A 149 -5.19 13.49 -21.46
C GLU A 149 -3.81 13.81 -22.09
N GLY A 150 -3.29 12.97 -22.99
CA GLY A 150 -2.00 13.19 -23.65
C GLY A 150 -0.78 12.85 -22.79
N CYS A 151 -0.96 12.11 -21.72
CA CYS A 151 0.08 11.64 -20.82
C CYS A 151 0.00 10.11 -20.62
N PRO A 152 0.20 9.31 -21.67
CA PRO A 152 0.11 7.84 -21.59
C PRO A 152 1.04 7.31 -20.50
N PHE A 153 0.56 6.32 -19.76
CA PHE A 153 1.34 5.68 -18.70
C PHE A 153 1.92 4.36 -19.17
N THR A 154 3.18 4.12 -18.86
CA THR A 154 3.89 2.85 -19.11
C THR A 154 4.64 2.46 -17.84
N GLY A 155 4.37 1.27 -17.31
CA GLY A 155 4.99 0.79 -16.07
C GLY A 155 4.03 0.04 -15.15
N VAL A 156 4.19 0.20 -13.84
CA VAL A 156 3.34 -0.41 -12.83
C VAL A 156 2.37 0.62 -12.26
N LEU A 157 1.09 0.42 -12.50
CA LEU A 157 0.02 1.19 -11.88
C LEU A 157 -0.50 0.42 -10.65
N TYR A 158 -0.38 1.04 -9.49
CA TYR A 158 -0.94 0.54 -8.24
C TYR A 158 -2.24 1.29 -7.95
N GLY A 159 -3.33 0.55 -7.77
CA GLY A 159 -4.59 1.04 -7.24
C GLY A 159 -4.77 0.60 -5.79
N GLY A 160 -4.82 1.55 -4.85
CA GLY A 160 -5.33 1.35 -3.51
C GLY A 160 -6.84 1.47 -3.53
N LEU A 161 -7.55 0.37 -3.29
CA LEU A 161 -9.00 0.28 -3.45
C LEU A 161 -9.68 -0.09 -2.14
N MET A 162 -10.90 0.41 -1.94
CA MET A 162 -11.80 0.03 -0.85
C MET A 162 -12.99 -0.73 -1.41
N LYS A 163 -13.24 -1.95 -0.93
CA LYS A 163 -14.49 -2.67 -1.23
C LYS A 163 -15.63 -2.07 -0.40
N THR A 164 -16.40 -1.18 -1.00
CA THR A 164 -17.57 -0.57 -0.36
C THR A 164 -18.85 -1.38 -0.64
N PRO A 165 -19.96 -1.12 0.05
CA PRO A 165 -21.26 -1.72 -0.27
C PRO A 165 -21.76 -1.43 -1.70
N GLN A 166 -21.22 -0.38 -2.35
CA GLN A 166 -21.55 0.01 -3.74
C GLN A 166 -20.53 -0.52 -4.75
N GLY A 167 -19.58 -1.37 -4.33
CA GLY A 167 -18.49 -1.90 -5.13
C GLY A 167 -17.14 -1.23 -4.81
N PRO A 168 -16.05 -1.69 -5.44
CA PRO A 168 -14.72 -1.12 -5.28
C PRO A 168 -14.65 0.35 -5.66
N LYS A 169 -14.05 1.18 -4.80
CA LYS A 169 -13.75 2.60 -5.04
C LYS A 169 -12.27 2.88 -4.82
N VAL A 170 -11.72 3.82 -5.59
CA VAL A 170 -10.33 4.24 -5.48
C VAL A 170 -10.11 5.08 -4.24
N ILE A 171 -9.06 4.74 -3.48
CA ILE A 171 -8.51 5.54 -2.40
C ILE A 171 -7.36 6.40 -2.95
N GLU A 172 -6.45 5.75 -3.70
CA GLU A 172 -5.28 6.39 -4.32
C GLU A 172 -4.73 5.56 -5.48
N PHE A 173 -3.96 6.21 -6.35
CA PHE A 173 -3.06 5.56 -7.30
C PHE A 173 -1.60 5.85 -6.95
N ASN A 174 -0.73 4.88 -7.22
CA ASN A 174 0.71 5.04 -7.20
C ASN A 174 1.31 4.54 -8.53
N CYS A 175 2.35 5.24 -9.03
CA CYS A 175 3.02 4.90 -10.30
C CYS A 175 4.26 4.05 -10.07
N ARG A 176 4.15 3.04 -9.24
CA ARG A 176 5.23 2.13 -8.81
C ARG A 176 4.66 0.88 -8.16
N PHE A 177 5.54 -0.09 -7.95
CA PHE A 177 5.24 -1.23 -7.08
C PHE A 177 4.90 -0.78 -5.66
N GLY A 178 3.94 -1.46 -5.03
CA GLY A 178 3.65 -1.32 -3.60
C GLY A 178 4.77 -1.94 -2.75
N ASP A 179 4.95 -1.42 -1.57
CA ASP A 179 5.86 -1.92 -0.55
C ASP A 179 5.13 -1.81 0.80
N PRO A 180 4.68 -2.95 1.39
CA PRO A 180 5.22 -4.31 1.28
C PRO A 180 4.45 -5.28 0.34
N GLU A 181 3.60 -4.81 -0.55
CA GLU A 181 2.77 -5.67 -1.40
C GLU A 181 3.60 -6.49 -2.41
N THR A 182 4.65 -5.90 -2.95
CA THR A 182 5.52 -6.55 -3.95
C THR A 182 6.14 -7.83 -3.42
N GLU A 183 6.52 -7.83 -2.16
CA GLU A 183 7.18 -8.93 -1.47
C GLU A 183 6.24 -10.13 -1.19
N VAL A 184 4.95 -9.97 -1.43
CA VAL A 184 3.97 -11.06 -1.39
C VAL A 184 3.34 -11.35 -2.76
N VAL A 185 3.39 -10.42 -3.71
CA VAL A 185 2.83 -10.58 -5.05
C VAL A 185 3.84 -11.22 -6.00
N LEU A 186 5.02 -10.62 -6.19
CA LEU A 186 6.01 -11.09 -7.16
C LEU A 186 6.55 -12.50 -6.87
N PRO A 187 6.72 -12.98 -5.63
CA PRO A 187 7.11 -14.35 -5.37
C PRO A 187 6.15 -15.41 -5.92
N ARG A 188 4.89 -15.02 -6.14
CA ARG A 188 3.86 -15.86 -6.76
C ARG A 188 3.89 -15.83 -8.29
N LEU A 189 4.67 -14.94 -8.91
CA LEU A 189 4.83 -14.93 -10.36
C LEU A 189 5.55 -16.20 -10.81
N ALA A 190 4.97 -16.91 -11.79
CA ALA A 190 5.56 -18.09 -12.41
C ALA A 190 6.28 -17.76 -13.72
N SER A 191 5.84 -16.71 -14.41
CA SER A 191 6.46 -16.21 -15.64
C SER A 191 7.77 -15.47 -15.34
N ASP A 192 8.65 -15.37 -16.36
CA ASP A 192 9.86 -14.57 -16.24
C ASP A 192 9.53 -13.08 -16.23
N ILE A 193 9.90 -12.41 -15.13
CA ILE A 193 9.62 -10.98 -14.94
C ILE A 193 10.40 -10.10 -15.92
N TYR A 194 11.57 -10.56 -16.39
CA TYR A 194 12.36 -9.84 -17.38
C TYR A 194 11.63 -9.74 -18.72
N ASP A 195 10.99 -10.82 -19.16
CA ASP A 195 10.22 -10.83 -20.41
C ASP A 195 9.01 -9.89 -20.32
N ILE A 196 8.33 -9.87 -19.15
CA ILE A 196 7.22 -8.95 -18.88
C ILE A 196 7.69 -7.48 -18.90
N PHE A 197 8.79 -7.17 -18.21
CA PHE A 197 9.33 -5.81 -18.18
C PHE A 197 9.83 -5.36 -19.56
N SER A 198 10.47 -6.26 -20.30
CA SER A 198 10.90 -5.98 -21.67
C SER A 198 9.71 -5.70 -22.57
N ALA A 199 8.62 -6.48 -22.48
CA ALA A 199 7.42 -6.26 -23.26
C ALA A 199 6.80 -4.88 -22.97
N VAL A 200 6.71 -4.48 -21.69
CA VAL A 200 6.22 -3.16 -21.29
C VAL A 200 7.14 -2.04 -21.78
N ALA A 201 8.46 -2.20 -21.62
CA ALA A 201 9.44 -1.15 -21.98
C ALA A 201 9.57 -0.95 -23.50
N ASP A 202 9.48 -2.04 -24.25
CA ASP A 202 9.67 -2.05 -25.71
C ASP A 202 8.33 -1.89 -26.48
N HIS A 203 7.21 -1.73 -25.77
CA HIS A 203 5.86 -1.68 -26.38
C HIS A 203 5.57 -2.88 -27.28
N SER A 204 5.99 -4.05 -26.86
CA SER A 204 5.86 -5.30 -27.59
C SER A 204 4.76 -6.19 -26.99
N PRO A 205 4.30 -7.23 -27.73
CA PRO A 205 3.24 -8.11 -27.23
C PRO A 205 3.60 -8.72 -25.87
N MET A 206 2.69 -8.57 -24.90
CA MET A 206 2.85 -9.12 -23.56
C MET A 206 2.86 -10.65 -23.61
N PRO A 207 3.85 -11.32 -22.98
CA PRO A 207 3.80 -12.76 -22.82
C PRO A 207 2.61 -13.17 -21.92
N GLN A 208 2.23 -14.44 -21.99
CA GLN A 208 1.24 -14.97 -21.05
C GLN A 208 1.79 -14.86 -19.62
N ILE A 209 1.05 -14.19 -18.74
CA ILE A 209 1.43 -14.03 -17.34
C ILE A 209 0.77 -15.14 -16.52
N GLU A 210 1.59 -15.96 -15.87
CA GLU A 210 1.14 -17.07 -15.05
C GLU A 210 1.51 -16.84 -13.58
N TRP A 211 0.61 -17.27 -12.68
CA TRP A 211 0.75 -17.13 -11.24
C TRP A 211 0.73 -18.49 -10.57
N LYS A 212 1.60 -18.68 -9.59
CA LYS A 212 1.63 -19.87 -8.74
C LYS A 212 0.36 -19.93 -7.87
N LYS A 213 -0.06 -21.14 -7.54
CA LYS A 213 -1.21 -21.37 -6.64
C LYS A 213 -0.85 -21.15 -5.17
N GLU A 214 0.42 -21.26 -4.82
CA GLU A 214 0.92 -20.98 -3.47
C GLU A 214 0.50 -19.60 -3.03
N VAL A 215 0.15 -19.48 -1.77
CA VAL A 215 -0.16 -18.21 -1.12
C VAL A 215 1.04 -17.68 -0.36
N THR A 216 1.05 -16.40 -0.10
CA THR A 216 2.17 -15.73 0.57
C THR A 216 1.66 -14.81 1.68
N MET A 217 2.39 -14.77 2.77
CA MET A 217 2.19 -13.81 3.85
C MET A 217 3.52 -13.33 4.38
N GLY A 218 3.65 -12.02 4.59
CA GLY A 218 4.89 -11.41 5.00
C GLY A 218 4.71 -10.40 6.14
N PHE A 219 5.67 -10.40 7.04
CA PHE A 219 5.74 -9.56 8.22
C PHE A 219 6.86 -8.55 8.09
N VAL A 220 6.57 -7.29 8.28
CA VAL A 220 7.57 -6.23 8.33
C VAL A 220 8.12 -6.12 9.74
N MET A 221 9.44 -6.18 9.86
CA MET A 221 10.18 -5.88 11.08
C MET A 221 10.67 -4.44 10.98
N ALA A 222 10.18 -3.58 11.88
CA ALA A 222 10.48 -2.15 11.89
C ALA A 222 11.30 -1.75 13.13
N SER A 223 12.09 -0.69 13.01
CA SER A 223 12.82 -0.11 14.14
C SER A 223 11.86 0.44 15.18
N LYS A 224 12.11 0.20 16.47
CA LYS A 224 11.31 0.76 17.57
C LYS A 224 11.25 2.29 17.44
N GLY A 225 10.03 2.83 17.53
CA GLY A 225 9.72 4.25 17.30
C GLY A 225 9.13 4.55 15.93
N TYR A 226 9.33 3.69 14.92
CA TYR A 226 8.71 3.86 13.60
C TYR A 226 7.17 3.92 13.69
N PRO A 227 6.46 4.81 12.95
CA PRO A 227 6.92 5.73 11.89
C PRO A 227 7.44 7.09 12.39
N GLY A 228 7.54 7.30 13.71
CA GLY A 228 8.18 8.46 14.32
C GLY A 228 9.72 8.34 14.32
N ASP A 229 10.35 8.96 15.30
CA ASP A 229 11.81 8.92 15.45
C ASP A 229 12.26 7.54 15.91
N TYR A 230 13.33 7.05 15.32
CA TYR A 230 13.93 5.74 15.59
C TYR A 230 15.44 5.76 15.51
N GLU A 231 16.07 4.87 16.28
CA GLU A 231 17.50 4.66 16.25
C GLU A 231 17.91 3.62 15.19
N LYS A 232 19.17 3.66 14.76
CA LYS A 232 19.79 2.79 13.75
C LYS A 232 21.06 2.15 14.27
N GLY A 233 21.61 1.16 13.54
CA GLY A 233 22.92 0.57 13.83
C GLY A 233 22.88 -0.61 14.78
N TYR A 234 21.71 -1.22 15.03
CA TYR A 234 21.57 -2.43 15.83
C TYR A 234 21.87 -3.67 14.97
N GLU A 235 22.69 -4.59 15.46
CA GLU A 235 23.04 -5.84 14.76
C GLU A 235 21.80 -6.74 14.64
N ILE A 236 21.61 -7.31 13.44
CA ILE A 236 20.55 -8.26 13.11
C ILE A 236 21.21 -9.63 12.97
N LYS A 237 20.74 -10.63 13.76
CA LYS A 237 21.30 -11.99 13.80
C LYS A 237 20.23 -13.02 13.40
N GLY A 238 20.70 -14.22 13.03
CA GLY A 238 19.83 -15.35 12.74
C GLY A 238 19.34 -15.46 11.31
N LEU A 239 19.66 -14.49 10.42
CA LEU A 239 19.24 -14.54 9.01
C LEU A 239 19.83 -15.75 8.25
N ASP A 240 20.99 -16.22 8.65
CA ASP A 240 21.70 -17.38 8.09
C ASP A 240 21.10 -18.74 8.53
N LYS A 241 20.17 -18.74 9.47
CA LYS A 241 19.54 -19.97 10.03
C LYS A 241 18.10 -20.16 9.56
N LEU A 242 17.60 -19.26 8.74
CA LEU A 242 16.21 -19.32 8.27
C LEU A 242 16.02 -20.49 7.29
N PRO A 243 14.82 -21.11 7.28
CA PRO A 243 14.48 -22.15 6.31
C PRO A 243 14.59 -21.64 4.86
N GLU A 244 14.93 -22.55 3.92
CA GLU A 244 15.10 -22.20 2.49
C GLU A 244 13.80 -21.73 1.81
N ASP A 245 12.63 -22.11 2.33
CA ASP A 245 11.32 -21.72 1.85
C ASP A 245 10.84 -20.37 2.43
N ILE A 246 11.65 -19.71 3.25
CA ILE A 246 11.42 -18.33 3.70
C ILE A 246 12.18 -17.36 2.79
N ARG A 247 11.56 -16.22 2.49
CA ARG A 247 12.22 -15.11 1.79
C ARG A 247 12.38 -13.92 2.73
N VAL A 248 13.59 -13.35 2.76
CA VAL A 248 13.88 -12.13 3.51
C VAL A 248 14.23 -11.02 2.52
N TYR A 249 13.48 -9.95 2.62
CA TYR A 249 13.72 -8.74 1.83
C TYR A 249 14.33 -7.66 2.71
N HIS A 250 15.43 -7.07 2.25
CA HIS A 250 16.12 -6.00 2.95
C HIS A 250 15.51 -4.65 2.57
N MET A 251 14.76 -4.04 3.48
CA MET A 251 14.09 -2.75 3.27
C MET A 251 14.95 -1.58 3.75
N GLY A 252 15.52 -1.69 4.96
CA GLY A 252 16.33 -0.66 5.57
C GLY A 252 17.45 -1.26 6.39
N THR A 253 18.36 -1.97 5.75
CA THR A 253 19.54 -2.58 6.37
C THR A 253 20.83 -1.98 5.82
N SER A 254 21.91 -2.10 6.59
CA SER A 254 23.27 -1.87 6.14
C SER A 254 24.15 -3.07 6.48
N VAL A 255 25.25 -3.22 5.75
CA VAL A 255 26.24 -4.28 5.98
C VAL A 255 27.56 -3.65 6.44
N LYS A 256 28.13 -4.19 7.53
CA LYS A 256 29.45 -3.84 8.01
C LYS A 256 30.14 -5.09 8.52
N ASP A 257 31.35 -5.36 8.06
CA ASP A 257 32.19 -6.52 8.44
C ASP A 257 31.43 -7.86 8.29
N GLY A 258 30.61 -8.00 7.23
CA GLY A 258 29.81 -9.19 6.96
C GLY A 258 28.56 -9.37 7.85
N LYS A 259 28.23 -8.39 8.67
CA LYS A 259 27.05 -8.39 9.55
C LYS A 259 26.01 -7.37 9.08
N TYR A 260 24.75 -7.68 9.35
CA TYR A 260 23.60 -6.81 9.02
C TYR A 260 23.23 -5.93 10.22
N TYR A 261 22.84 -4.69 9.93
CA TYR A 261 22.43 -3.69 10.93
C TYR A 261 21.17 -2.94 10.47
N THR A 262 20.38 -2.47 11.44
CA THR A 262 19.23 -1.59 11.16
C THR A 262 19.71 -0.26 10.58
N ALA A 263 19.09 0.20 9.48
CA ALA A 263 19.46 1.45 8.80
C ALA A 263 18.24 2.28 8.36
N GLY A 264 17.02 1.77 8.56
CA GLY A 264 15.76 2.40 8.18
C GLY A 264 14.67 2.22 9.21
N GLY A 265 13.50 2.80 8.96
CA GLY A 265 12.30 2.60 9.78
C GLY A 265 11.74 1.18 9.61
N ARG A 266 11.34 0.82 8.37
CA ARG A 266 11.10 -0.58 8.00
C ARG A 266 12.45 -1.19 7.63
N VAL A 267 12.79 -2.32 8.21
CA VAL A 267 14.14 -2.88 8.17
C VAL A 267 14.20 -4.16 7.35
N LEU A 268 13.32 -5.09 7.63
CA LEU A 268 13.19 -6.36 6.91
C LEU A 268 11.72 -6.66 6.63
N MET A 269 11.46 -7.41 5.56
CA MET A 269 10.23 -8.15 5.41
C MET A 269 10.55 -9.65 5.29
N VAL A 270 9.84 -10.45 6.07
CA VAL A 270 10.00 -11.90 6.11
C VAL A 270 8.73 -12.53 5.56
N THR A 271 8.83 -13.20 4.41
CA THR A 271 7.69 -13.77 3.68
C THR A 271 7.76 -15.29 3.69
N GLY A 272 6.67 -15.91 4.16
CA GLY A 272 6.42 -17.35 4.12
C GLY A 272 5.47 -17.73 2.98
N PHE A 273 5.58 -18.97 2.56
CA PHE A 273 4.78 -19.59 1.50
C PHE A 273 3.99 -20.77 2.07
N GLY A 274 2.79 -21.00 1.56
CA GLY A 274 1.95 -22.10 1.99
C GLY A 274 0.92 -22.52 0.96
N GLU A 275 0.26 -23.66 1.21
CA GLU A 275 -0.92 -24.09 0.45
C GLU A 275 -2.15 -23.26 0.83
N ASN A 276 -2.13 -22.65 2.00
CA ASN A 276 -3.15 -21.75 2.54
C ASN A 276 -2.51 -20.64 3.38
N LEU A 277 -3.29 -19.59 3.67
CA LEU A 277 -2.81 -18.40 4.37
C LEU A 277 -2.35 -18.69 5.80
N GLN A 278 -2.97 -19.65 6.50
CA GLN A 278 -2.57 -20.04 7.84
C GLN A 278 -1.16 -20.65 7.84
N GLU A 279 -0.86 -21.54 6.90
CA GLU A 279 0.47 -22.14 6.75
C GLU A 279 1.53 -21.07 6.42
N ALA A 280 1.24 -20.17 5.47
CA ALA A 280 2.15 -19.09 5.12
C ALA A 280 2.41 -18.15 6.31
N HIS A 281 1.35 -17.85 7.09
CA HIS A 281 1.44 -17.07 8.33
C HIS A 281 2.37 -17.72 9.34
N ASP A 282 2.11 -19.00 9.68
CA ASP A 282 2.82 -19.70 10.75
C ASP A 282 4.30 -19.85 10.42
N LYS A 283 4.64 -20.17 9.17
CA LYS A 283 6.02 -20.22 8.68
C LYS A 283 6.73 -18.87 8.77
N ALA A 284 6.09 -17.81 8.28
CA ALA A 284 6.67 -16.46 8.31
C ALA A 284 6.84 -15.96 9.75
N LEU A 285 5.84 -16.16 10.61
CA LEU A 285 5.91 -15.73 12.01
C LEU A 285 7.01 -16.46 12.77
N ALA A 286 7.12 -17.79 12.61
CA ALA A 286 8.19 -18.57 13.23
C ALA A 286 9.59 -18.10 12.79
N ALA A 287 9.74 -17.73 11.52
CA ALA A 287 10.98 -17.16 11.00
C ALA A 287 11.28 -15.78 11.60
N VAL A 288 10.30 -14.90 11.68
CA VAL A 288 10.43 -13.58 12.34
C VAL A 288 10.86 -13.72 13.78
N GLU A 289 10.27 -14.66 14.54
CA GLU A 289 10.60 -14.94 15.95
C GLU A 289 12.00 -15.49 16.16
N SER A 290 12.62 -16.08 15.14
CA SER A 290 13.99 -16.58 15.18
C SER A 290 15.05 -15.53 14.87
N ILE A 291 14.65 -14.35 14.36
CA ILE A 291 15.55 -13.23 14.09
C ILE A 291 15.76 -12.42 15.37
N GLU A 292 17.02 -12.24 15.74
CA GLU A 292 17.40 -11.53 16.96
C GLU A 292 17.86 -10.11 16.65
N CYS A 293 17.17 -9.11 17.20
CA CYS A 293 17.60 -7.71 17.20
C CYS A 293 16.80 -6.91 18.25
N ASP A 294 17.49 -6.29 19.21
CA ASP A 294 16.86 -5.59 20.34
C ASP A 294 16.02 -4.37 19.93
N ASN A 295 16.27 -3.81 18.75
CA ASN A 295 15.62 -2.60 18.26
C ASN A 295 14.53 -2.87 17.20
N LEU A 296 14.09 -4.10 17.02
CA LEU A 296 13.02 -4.40 16.08
C LEU A 296 11.70 -4.68 16.81
N PHE A 297 10.59 -4.34 16.14
CA PHE A 297 9.25 -4.78 16.48
C PHE A 297 8.50 -5.16 15.21
N TYR A 298 7.46 -5.94 15.35
CA TYR A 298 6.58 -6.39 14.28
C TYR A 298 5.17 -6.63 14.83
N ARG A 299 4.20 -6.76 13.96
CA ARG A 299 2.82 -7.13 14.30
C ARG A 299 2.64 -8.63 14.13
N ARG A 300 2.13 -9.31 15.16
CA ARG A 300 1.82 -10.75 15.10
C ARG A 300 0.50 -11.04 14.39
N ASP A 301 -0.37 -10.05 14.29
CA ASP A 301 -1.74 -10.16 13.78
C ASP A 301 -1.86 -9.89 12.27
N ILE A 302 -0.76 -9.96 11.50
CA ILE A 302 -0.83 -9.84 10.04
C ILE A 302 -1.73 -10.96 9.50
N GLY A 303 -2.69 -10.62 8.66
CA GLY A 303 -3.66 -11.57 8.10
C GLY A 303 -4.88 -11.87 8.99
N TRP A 304 -5.02 -11.25 10.15
CA TRP A 304 -6.10 -11.54 11.12
C TRP A 304 -7.53 -11.52 10.51
N ARG A 305 -7.72 -10.83 9.37
CA ARG A 305 -9.02 -10.75 8.70
C ARG A 305 -9.38 -12.01 7.91
N VAL A 306 -8.41 -12.90 7.69
CA VAL A 306 -8.55 -14.06 6.78
C VAL A 306 -8.03 -15.37 7.38
N LEU A 307 -7.61 -15.35 8.65
CA LEU A 307 -7.14 -16.49 9.42
C LEU A 307 -8.19 -17.05 10.37
#